data_2c570b937a1b393623b69e9211c020b9
#
_entry.id   2c570b937a1b393623b69e9211c020b9
#
_cell.length_a   1.000
_cell.length_b   1.000
_cell.length_c   1.000
_cell.angle_alpha   90.00
_cell.angle_beta   90.00
_cell.angle_gamma   90.00
#
_symmetry.space_group_name_H-M   'P 1'
#
loop_
_entity.id
_entity.type
_entity.pdbx_description
1 polymer ?
#
loop_
_entity_poly.entity_id
_entity_poly.type
_entity_poly.pdbx_seq_one_letter_code
_entity_poly.pdbx_strand_id
1 'polypeptide(L)'
;RVFQAKAVILATGSQNYRVMPMWSPGRGEGLAAAWRAGARMTNCEFGSFYNWTSLDNFESSMGVEFALYNDKGENVGLPHTRGEHPDVDQASLAEWYRQVRDGNGPMHYRQAENPLMPYLMSTLASDSYFDRPYADRFWGYLFFNAFSQQTSDEIVPGLIGEFSPLRVDESFATTVPGLYAAGDICYGGSRATGAVPPPPARIRGSGLAFALHSGRRAAHSAAAFARTAQELPVSEADAGAVQRRFCAPLSAGGTVAPMDFLREIQKVMQPLGNSLYRREDRLQAALKRVEELRAQLPCVAASTPHELFEVNEFDAMLLCAELFFRASLLRKESRGWFLREDYPERAGTRKWYSFTNENGSMAPSEETVPEYHIF
;
A
#
# COMPACT_ATOMS: atom_id res chain seq x y z
N ARG A 1 10.65 25.15 -5.54
CA ARG A 1 9.85 26.28 -5.03
C ARG A 1 9.52 26.04 -3.58
N VAL A 2 9.50 27.08 -2.77
CA VAL A 2 9.10 27.05 -1.36
C VAL A 2 7.76 27.74 -1.23
N PHE A 3 6.83 27.13 -0.50
CA PHE A 3 5.53 27.71 -0.19
C PHE A 3 5.43 27.88 1.32
N GLN A 4 5.10 29.08 1.77
CA GLN A 4 4.82 29.37 3.17
C GLN A 4 3.31 29.25 3.39
N ALA A 5 2.90 28.45 4.35
CA ALA A 5 1.50 28.23 4.67
C ALA A 5 1.32 27.98 6.17
N LYS A 6 0.16 28.39 6.71
CA LYS A 6 -0.21 28.13 8.11
C LYS A 6 -0.66 26.70 8.35
N ALA A 7 -1.16 26.03 7.31
CA ALA A 7 -1.56 24.62 7.34
C ALA A 7 -1.22 23.96 6.03
N VAL A 8 -0.91 22.65 6.08
CA VAL A 8 -0.61 21.82 4.91
C VAL A 8 -1.51 20.60 4.94
N ILE A 9 -2.08 20.22 3.80
CA ILE A 9 -2.84 18.97 3.64
C ILE A 9 -2.07 18.08 2.67
N LEU A 10 -1.64 16.92 3.13
CA LEU A 10 -1.03 15.90 2.28
C LEU A 10 -2.11 15.01 1.65
N ALA A 11 -2.17 14.98 0.33
CA ALA A 11 -3.10 14.15 -0.45
C ALA A 11 -2.32 13.37 -1.54
N THR A 12 -1.18 12.79 -1.17
CA THR A 12 -0.18 12.22 -2.09
C THR A 12 -0.35 10.73 -2.33
N GLY A 13 -1.41 10.13 -1.79
CA GLY A 13 -1.70 8.71 -1.95
C GLY A 13 -0.77 7.78 -1.16
N SER A 14 -0.91 6.49 -1.42
CA SER A 14 -0.10 5.42 -0.83
C SER A 14 1.23 5.21 -1.56
N GLN A 15 2.05 4.31 -1.03
CA GLN A 15 3.28 3.86 -1.68
C GLN A 15 3.14 2.39 -2.11
N ASN A 16 3.68 1.96 -3.25
CA ASN A 16 3.43 0.65 -3.85
C ASN A 16 4.62 -0.02 -4.59
N TYR A 17 5.82 0.34 -4.38
CA TYR A 17 7.04 -0.31 -4.91
C TYR A 17 7.10 -0.52 -6.44
N ARG A 18 6.20 0.08 -7.23
CA ARG A 18 6.11 -0.05 -8.70
C ARG A 18 6.04 -1.51 -9.20
N VAL A 19 5.47 -2.42 -8.42
CA VAL A 19 5.38 -3.82 -8.83
C VAL A 19 4.30 -4.03 -9.88
N MET A 20 3.13 -3.45 -9.66
CA MET A 20 1.98 -3.54 -10.56
C MET A 20 1.83 -2.25 -11.37
N PRO A 21 1.93 -2.27 -12.69
CA PRO A 21 1.85 -1.05 -13.52
C PRO A 21 0.54 -0.30 -13.37
N MET A 22 -0.58 -1.01 -13.23
CA MET A 22 -1.92 -0.44 -13.29
C MET A 22 -2.35 0.29 -12.01
N TRP A 23 -1.80 -0.08 -10.84
CA TRP A 23 -2.21 0.46 -9.54
C TRP A 23 -1.15 1.36 -8.89
N SER A 24 -0.19 1.84 -9.66
CA SER A 24 1.08 2.35 -9.15
C SER A 24 1.35 3.86 -9.22
N PRO A 25 0.44 4.78 -8.97
CA PRO A 25 0.82 6.20 -8.97
C PRO A 25 1.56 6.64 -7.72
N GLY A 26 1.37 5.96 -6.58
CA GLY A 26 1.94 6.38 -5.29
C GLY A 26 3.44 6.06 -5.16
N ARG A 27 4.26 7.06 -4.84
CA ARG A 27 5.71 6.96 -4.70
C ARG A 27 6.21 7.04 -3.26
N GLY A 28 5.38 7.54 -2.35
CA GLY A 28 5.70 7.63 -0.93
C GLY A 28 6.39 8.91 -0.47
N GLU A 29 6.66 9.88 -1.35
CA GLU A 29 7.35 11.11 -0.98
C GLU A 29 6.60 11.92 0.07
N GLY A 30 5.27 11.94 0.00
CA GLY A 30 4.44 12.59 1.03
C GLY A 30 4.55 11.89 2.39
N LEU A 31 4.64 10.56 2.40
CA LEU A 31 4.89 9.78 3.61
C LEU A 31 6.26 10.08 4.19
N ALA A 32 7.29 10.10 3.33
CA ALA A 32 8.64 10.45 3.75
C ALA A 32 8.76 11.91 4.25
N ALA A 33 8.01 12.84 3.64
CA ALA A 33 7.95 14.22 4.09
C ALA A 33 7.28 14.33 5.47
N ALA A 34 6.14 13.66 5.66
CA ALA A 34 5.44 13.60 6.94
C ALA A 34 6.32 12.97 8.05
N TRP A 35 7.00 11.87 7.73
CA TRP A 35 7.96 11.22 8.63
C TRP A 35 9.08 12.15 9.09
N ARG A 36 9.68 12.90 8.15
CA ARG A 36 10.73 13.87 8.47
C ARG A 36 10.22 15.05 9.29
N ALA A 37 8.95 15.40 9.13
CA ALA A 37 8.29 16.41 9.94
C ALA A 37 7.92 15.91 11.36
N GLY A 38 8.15 14.65 11.67
CA GLY A 38 7.86 14.04 12.98
C GLY A 38 6.45 13.46 13.11
N ALA A 39 5.73 13.29 12.00
CA ALA A 39 4.42 12.66 12.04
C ALA A 39 4.52 11.16 12.38
N ARG A 40 3.55 10.69 13.17
CA ARG A 40 3.45 9.29 13.57
C ARG A 40 2.96 8.42 12.41
N MET A 41 3.60 7.26 12.23
CA MET A 41 3.21 6.21 11.29
C MET A 41 2.60 5.04 12.06
N THR A 42 1.45 4.53 11.62
CA THR A 42 0.67 3.49 12.31
C THR A 42 0.19 2.43 11.32
N ASN A 43 0.03 1.18 11.77
CA ASN A 43 -0.40 0.06 10.92
C ASN A 43 0.54 -0.19 9.72
N CYS A 44 1.84 0.05 9.90
CA CYS A 44 2.85 -0.11 8.85
C CYS A 44 2.93 -1.55 8.32
N GLU A 45 2.64 -2.54 9.13
CA GLU A 45 2.66 -3.97 8.79
C GLU A 45 1.54 -4.41 7.84
N PHE A 46 0.54 -3.57 7.61
CA PHE A 46 -0.59 -3.86 6.71
C PHE A 46 -0.42 -3.28 5.30
N GLY A 47 0.76 -2.84 4.95
CA GLY A 47 1.10 -2.24 3.65
C GLY A 47 1.29 -3.24 2.50
N SER A 48 0.85 -4.49 2.62
CA SER A 48 0.98 -5.51 1.59
C SER A 48 -0.40 -5.94 1.07
N PHE A 49 -1.00 -5.11 0.25
CA PHE A 49 -2.22 -5.47 -0.46
C PHE A 49 -1.87 -6.27 -1.72
N TYR A 50 -2.61 -7.35 -1.94
CA TYR A 50 -2.48 -8.21 -3.12
C TYR A 50 -3.77 -8.22 -3.92
N ASN A 51 -3.62 -8.36 -5.23
CA ASN A 51 -4.70 -8.71 -6.14
C ASN A 51 -4.30 -9.94 -6.96
N TRP A 52 -5.27 -10.58 -7.58
CA TRP A 52 -5.02 -11.67 -8.50
C TRP A 52 -4.49 -11.15 -9.83
N THR A 53 -3.45 -11.80 -10.35
CA THR A 53 -2.85 -11.47 -11.65
C THR A 53 -2.58 -12.74 -12.43
N SER A 54 -2.70 -12.67 -13.75
CA SER A 54 -2.18 -13.73 -14.60
C SER A 54 -0.65 -13.74 -14.57
N LEU A 55 -0.05 -14.92 -14.67
CA LEU A 55 1.40 -15.07 -14.55
C LEU A 55 2.18 -14.38 -15.67
N ASP A 56 1.64 -14.36 -16.88
CA ASP A 56 2.34 -13.94 -18.09
C ASP A 56 2.35 -12.44 -18.35
N ASN A 57 1.31 -11.72 -17.92
CA ASN A 57 1.20 -10.26 -18.23
C ASN A 57 0.96 -9.37 -17.00
N PHE A 58 0.83 -9.96 -15.81
CA PHE A 58 0.51 -9.27 -14.55
C PHE A 58 -0.79 -8.46 -14.61
N GLU A 59 -1.73 -8.82 -15.47
CA GLU A 59 -3.04 -8.19 -15.51
C GLU A 59 -3.90 -8.63 -14.34
N SER A 60 -4.61 -7.67 -13.77
CA SER A 60 -5.47 -7.89 -12.62
C SER A 60 -6.71 -8.68 -13.02
N SER A 61 -7.02 -9.73 -12.26
CA SER A 61 -8.22 -10.55 -12.42
C SER A 61 -9.18 -10.37 -11.25
N MET A 62 -10.49 -10.36 -11.51
CA MET A 62 -11.53 -10.22 -10.50
C MET A 62 -12.38 -11.49 -10.44
N GLY A 63 -12.84 -11.83 -9.23
CA GLY A 63 -13.72 -12.97 -9.03
C GLY A 63 -13.02 -14.32 -9.12
N VAL A 64 -11.70 -14.35 -8.99
CA VAL A 64 -10.89 -15.58 -8.99
C VAL A 64 -11.36 -16.56 -7.93
N GLU A 65 -11.84 -16.04 -6.81
CA GLU A 65 -12.40 -16.82 -5.69
C GLU A 65 -13.58 -17.71 -6.05
N PHE A 66 -14.24 -17.49 -7.19
CA PHE A 66 -15.34 -18.33 -7.65
C PHE A 66 -14.89 -19.49 -8.55
N ALA A 67 -13.75 -19.35 -9.21
CA ALA A 67 -13.31 -20.28 -10.24
C ALA A 67 -11.80 -20.53 -10.17
N LEU A 68 -11.27 -20.68 -8.95
CA LEU A 68 -9.87 -21.00 -8.67
C LEU A 68 -9.70 -22.53 -8.64
N TYR A 69 -8.91 -23.05 -9.54
CA TYR A 69 -8.65 -24.49 -9.68
C TYR A 69 -7.19 -24.82 -9.39
N ASN A 70 -6.97 -25.95 -8.73
CA ASN A 70 -5.63 -26.51 -8.58
C ASN A 70 -5.23 -27.35 -9.82
N ASP A 71 -4.00 -27.83 -9.87
CA ASP A 71 -3.48 -28.66 -10.97
C ASP A 71 -4.23 -30.01 -11.13
N LYS A 72 -4.93 -30.45 -10.09
CA LYS A 72 -5.80 -31.64 -10.13
C LYS A 72 -7.18 -31.36 -10.73
N GLY A 73 -7.49 -30.11 -11.06
CA GLY A 73 -8.77 -29.67 -11.57
C GLY A 73 -9.87 -29.54 -10.51
N GLU A 74 -9.51 -29.47 -9.23
CA GLU A 74 -10.44 -29.25 -8.15
C GLU A 74 -10.65 -27.73 -7.94
N ASN A 75 -11.91 -27.30 -7.86
CA ASN A 75 -12.24 -25.92 -7.51
C ASN A 75 -11.97 -25.71 -6.01
N VAL A 76 -10.97 -24.92 -5.70
CA VAL A 76 -10.53 -24.57 -4.35
C VAL A 76 -10.84 -23.12 -3.98
N GLY A 77 -11.61 -22.44 -4.83
CA GLY A 77 -12.06 -21.09 -4.58
C GLY A 77 -12.95 -21.00 -3.34
N LEU A 78 -12.82 -19.91 -2.61
CA LEU A 78 -13.62 -19.61 -1.42
C LEU A 78 -14.55 -18.44 -1.75
N PRO A 79 -15.74 -18.71 -2.30
CA PRO A 79 -16.67 -17.65 -2.67
C PRO A 79 -17.17 -16.88 -1.45
N HIS A 80 -17.49 -15.63 -1.65
CA HIS A 80 -18.02 -14.72 -0.65
C HIS A 80 -19.20 -15.32 0.13
N THR A 81 -18.98 -15.69 1.36
CA THR A 81 -20.05 -15.96 2.32
C THR A 81 -20.29 -14.73 3.15
N ARG A 82 -21.46 -14.12 2.98
CA ARG A 82 -21.87 -12.95 3.80
C ARG A 82 -21.81 -13.33 5.28
N GLY A 83 -20.90 -12.72 6.03
CA GLY A 83 -20.93 -12.64 7.49
C GLY A 83 -19.86 -13.39 8.26
N GLU A 84 -19.21 -14.42 7.73
CA GLU A 84 -18.24 -15.20 8.52
C GLU A 84 -16.78 -14.77 8.31
N HIS A 85 -16.43 -14.26 7.13
CA HIS A 85 -15.10 -13.76 6.84
C HIS A 85 -15.18 -12.36 6.24
N PRO A 86 -14.75 -11.32 6.96
CA PRO A 86 -14.76 -9.97 6.43
C PRO A 86 -13.76 -9.77 5.27
N ASP A 87 -12.98 -10.79 4.94
CA ASP A 87 -11.89 -10.71 3.97
C ASP A 87 -11.72 -11.98 3.14
N VAL A 88 -12.58 -12.11 2.13
CA VAL A 88 -12.61 -13.29 1.25
C VAL A 88 -11.37 -13.38 0.36
N ASP A 89 -10.87 -12.26 -0.11
CA ASP A 89 -9.65 -12.26 -0.94
C ASP A 89 -8.48 -12.84 -0.16
N GLN A 90 -8.42 -12.58 1.13
CA GLN A 90 -7.37 -13.09 1.98
C GLN A 90 -7.51 -14.57 2.27
N ALA A 91 -8.72 -15.05 2.49
CA ALA A 91 -8.97 -16.47 2.66
C ALA A 91 -8.61 -17.23 1.37
N SER A 92 -8.94 -16.68 0.20
CA SER A 92 -8.59 -17.26 -1.09
C SER A 92 -7.09 -17.20 -1.37
N LEU A 93 -6.39 -16.12 -0.97
CA LEU A 93 -4.93 -16.05 -1.04
C LEU A 93 -4.26 -17.06 -0.11
N ALA A 94 -4.80 -17.26 1.11
CA ALA A 94 -4.33 -18.27 2.05
C ALA A 94 -4.49 -19.69 1.47
N GLU A 95 -5.64 -19.96 0.85
CA GLU A 95 -5.90 -21.23 0.20
C GLU A 95 -4.97 -21.45 -1.01
N TRP A 96 -4.78 -20.45 -1.85
CA TRP A 96 -3.81 -20.51 -2.95
C TRP A 96 -2.41 -20.90 -2.45
N TYR A 97 -1.94 -20.23 -1.41
CA TYR A 97 -0.62 -20.49 -0.83
C TYR A 97 -0.54 -21.92 -0.26
N ARG A 98 -1.58 -22.37 0.44
CA ARG A 98 -1.65 -23.73 0.97
C ARG A 98 -1.57 -24.76 -0.15
N GLN A 99 -2.34 -24.60 -1.23
CA GLN A 99 -2.34 -25.49 -2.38
C GLN A 99 -0.96 -25.57 -3.04
N VAL A 100 -0.32 -24.44 -3.29
CA VAL A 100 1.01 -24.38 -3.90
C VAL A 100 2.06 -25.03 -2.99
N ARG A 101 2.03 -24.74 -1.69
CA ARG A 101 2.93 -25.34 -0.71
C ARG A 101 2.76 -26.86 -0.62
N ASP A 102 1.54 -27.33 -0.68
CA ASP A 102 1.20 -28.75 -0.58
C ASP A 102 1.42 -29.52 -1.93
N GLY A 103 1.99 -28.85 -2.94
CA GLY A 103 2.34 -29.43 -4.24
C GLY A 103 1.15 -29.64 -5.19
N ASN A 104 0.05 -28.88 -4.99
CA ASN A 104 -1.14 -28.92 -5.84
C ASN A 104 -1.19 -27.75 -6.84
N GLY A 105 -0.12 -26.94 -6.95
CA GLY A 105 0.03 -25.92 -7.97
C GLY A 105 0.64 -26.49 -9.28
N PRO A 106 0.59 -25.71 -10.39
CA PRO A 106 0.11 -24.34 -10.47
C PRO A 106 -1.39 -24.18 -10.27
N MET A 107 -1.82 -22.94 -9.99
CA MET A 107 -3.23 -22.61 -9.79
C MET A 107 -3.79 -21.89 -11.01
N HIS A 108 -5.02 -22.22 -11.38
CA HIS A 108 -5.65 -21.78 -12.61
C HIS A 108 -6.94 -21.03 -12.34
N TYR A 109 -7.20 -19.97 -13.11
CA TYR A 109 -8.46 -19.26 -13.10
C TYR A 109 -9.26 -19.53 -14.35
N ARG A 110 -10.40 -20.19 -14.21
CA ARG A 110 -11.33 -20.46 -15.31
C ARG A 110 -12.38 -19.34 -15.40
N GLN A 111 -12.02 -18.28 -16.09
CA GLN A 111 -12.84 -17.09 -16.22
C GLN A 111 -14.27 -17.39 -16.69
N ALA A 112 -14.44 -18.31 -17.64
CA ALA A 112 -15.75 -18.68 -18.18
C ALA A 112 -16.70 -19.31 -17.13
N GLU A 113 -16.16 -19.84 -16.04
CA GLU A 113 -16.92 -20.45 -14.95
C GLU A 113 -17.22 -19.47 -13.81
N ASN A 114 -16.73 -18.22 -13.90
CA ASN A 114 -17.00 -17.19 -12.90
C ASN A 114 -18.44 -16.66 -13.04
N PRO A 115 -19.33 -16.87 -12.05
CA PRO A 115 -20.74 -16.47 -12.12
C PRO A 115 -20.95 -14.96 -12.16
N LEU A 116 -19.94 -14.17 -11.82
CA LEU A 116 -20.00 -12.71 -11.91
C LEU A 116 -19.77 -12.19 -13.33
N MET A 117 -19.15 -12.98 -14.22
CA MET A 117 -18.82 -12.53 -15.57
C MET A 117 -20.04 -12.15 -16.40
N PRO A 118 -21.15 -12.93 -16.46
CA PRO A 118 -22.35 -12.52 -17.15
C PRO A 118 -22.95 -11.23 -16.62
N TYR A 119 -22.91 -11.02 -15.30
CA TYR A 119 -23.42 -9.82 -14.66
C TYR A 119 -22.54 -8.60 -14.98
N LEU A 120 -21.22 -8.74 -14.87
CA LEU A 120 -20.27 -7.68 -15.23
C LEU A 120 -20.40 -7.30 -16.69
N MET A 121 -20.48 -8.28 -17.59
CA MET A 121 -20.65 -8.03 -19.02
C MET A 121 -22.01 -7.37 -19.35
N SER A 122 -23.10 -7.78 -18.72
CA SER A 122 -24.41 -7.17 -18.92
C SER A 122 -24.46 -5.73 -18.36
N THR A 123 -23.79 -5.46 -17.26
CA THR A 123 -23.71 -4.12 -16.66
C THR A 123 -22.85 -3.18 -17.51
N LEU A 124 -21.77 -3.70 -18.09
CA LEU A 124 -20.90 -2.93 -18.99
C LEU A 124 -21.53 -2.69 -20.37
N ALA A 125 -22.36 -3.62 -20.84
CA ALA A 125 -23.09 -3.51 -22.11
C ALA A 125 -24.38 -2.70 -22.00
N SER A 126 -24.82 -2.30 -20.80
CA SER A 126 -26.01 -1.49 -20.65
C SER A 126 -25.74 -0.03 -21.03
N ASP A 127 -26.33 0.43 -22.10
CA ASP A 127 -26.21 1.79 -22.67
C ASP A 127 -26.53 2.91 -21.67
N SER A 128 -27.24 2.59 -20.58
CA SER A 128 -27.71 3.58 -19.61
C SER A 128 -26.64 4.14 -18.68
N TYR A 129 -25.49 3.45 -18.52
CA TYR A 129 -24.42 3.88 -17.60
C TYR A 129 -23.28 4.61 -18.30
N PHE A 130 -23.08 4.39 -19.62
CA PHE A 130 -21.89 4.81 -20.34
C PHE A 130 -22.16 5.51 -21.67
N ASP A 131 -23.21 6.26 -21.77
CA ASP A 131 -23.56 7.06 -22.96
C ASP A 131 -22.54 8.20 -23.23
N ARG A 132 -21.24 7.90 -23.16
CA ARG A 132 -20.16 8.84 -23.43
C ARG A 132 -18.93 8.16 -24.05
N PRO A 133 -18.37 8.73 -25.15
CA PRO A 133 -17.23 8.16 -25.89
C PRO A 133 -15.94 7.95 -25.09
N TYR A 134 -15.82 8.55 -23.92
CA TYR A 134 -14.66 8.40 -23.02
C TYR A 134 -14.78 7.23 -22.06
N ALA A 135 -15.98 6.87 -21.65
CA ALA A 135 -16.22 5.73 -20.79
C ALA A 135 -15.94 4.42 -21.52
N ASP A 136 -16.34 4.30 -22.80
CA ASP A 136 -16.07 3.12 -23.62
C ASP A 136 -14.58 2.84 -23.78
N ARG A 137 -13.75 3.87 -23.93
CA ARG A 137 -12.29 3.69 -24.08
C ARG A 137 -11.61 3.35 -22.76
N PHE A 138 -12.02 3.98 -21.65
CA PHE A 138 -11.38 3.78 -20.37
C PHE A 138 -11.81 2.46 -19.73
N TRP A 139 -13.11 2.19 -19.70
CA TRP A 139 -13.64 0.97 -19.13
C TRP A 139 -13.45 -0.24 -20.06
N GLY A 140 -13.55 -0.05 -21.36
CA GLY A 140 -13.19 -1.06 -22.34
C GLY A 140 -11.70 -1.45 -22.25
N TYR A 141 -10.81 -0.48 -22.10
CA TYR A 141 -9.38 -0.75 -21.88
C TYR A 141 -9.12 -1.43 -20.53
N LEU A 142 -9.78 -0.96 -19.45
CA LEU A 142 -9.56 -1.52 -18.12
C LEU A 142 -10.15 -2.94 -17.96
N PHE A 143 -11.31 -3.19 -18.56
CA PHE A 143 -12.03 -4.46 -18.39
C PHE A 143 -11.83 -5.42 -19.57
N PHE A 144 -11.79 -4.95 -20.80
CA PHE A 144 -11.57 -5.81 -21.96
C PHE A 144 -10.12 -6.26 -22.10
N ASN A 145 -9.14 -5.41 -21.86
CA ASN A 145 -7.74 -5.82 -21.86
C ASN A 145 -7.40 -6.70 -20.66
N ALA A 146 -7.94 -6.38 -19.48
CA ALA A 146 -7.71 -7.19 -18.29
C ALA A 146 -8.36 -8.58 -18.36
N PHE A 147 -9.37 -8.78 -19.21
CA PHE A 147 -10.11 -10.03 -19.29
C PHE A 147 -9.98 -10.76 -20.64
N SER A 148 -9.59 -10.09 -21.70
CA SER A 148 -9.58 -10.67 -23.05
C SER A 148 -8.21 -11.10 -23.56
N GLN A 149 -7.14 -10.72 -22.88
CA GLN A 149 -5.76 -11.00 -23.30
C GLN A 149 -5.03 -11.97 -22.37
N GLN A 150 -5.75 -12.71 -21.52
CA GLN A 150 -5.14 -13.79 -20.78
C GLN A 150 -4.64 -14.85 -21.77
N THR A 151 -3.33 -14.93 -21.95
CA THR A 151 -2.67 -15.98 -22.73
C THR A 151 -2.39 -17.20 -21.86
N SER A 152 -2.34 -17.02 -20.54
CA SER A 152 -2.27 -18.09 -19.53
C SER A 152 -3.43 -18.01 -18.56
N ASP A 153 -3.99 -19.15 -18.20
CA ASP A 153 -4.97 -19.31 -17.12
C ASP A 153 -4.31 -19.44 -15.74
N GLU A 154 -2.98 -19.51 -15.69
CA GLU A 154 -2.24 -19.55 -14.43
C GLU A 154 -2.36 -18.21 -13.71
N ILE A 155 -2.79 -18.27 -12.44
CA ILE A 155 -3.07 -17.11 -11.61
C ILE A 155 -2.16 -17.07 -10.38
N VAL A 156 -1.64 -15.89 -10.10
CA VAL A 156 -0.75 -15.66 -8.96
C VAL A 156 -1.15 -14.39 -8.20
N PRO A 157 -0.85 -14.31 -6.91
CA PRO A 157 -1.01 -13.07 -6.17
C PRO A 157 0.01 -12.01 -6.63
N GLY A 158 -0.48 -10.86 -7.09
CA GLY A 158 0.34 -9.71 -7.44
C GLY A 158 0.35 -8.66 -6.34
N LEU A 159 1.53 -8.22 -5.91
CA LEU A 159 1.67 -7.20 -4.88
C LEU A 159 1.30 -5.82 -5.42
N ILE A 160 0.23 -5.24 -4.92
CA ILE A 160 -0.15 -3.85 -5.18
C ILE A 160 0.60 -2.90 -4.25
N GLY A 161 0.80 -3.29 -3.01
CA GLY A 161 1.50 -2.50 -2.00
C GLY A 161 0.55 -1.73 -1.08
N GLU A 162 -0.06 -0.67 -1.54
CA GLU A 162 -0.96 0.23 -0.78
C GLU A 162 -0.46 0.61 0.63
N PHE A 163 0.83 0.90 0.77
CA PHE A 163 1.40 1.31 2.04
C PHE A 163 0.95 2.73 2.40
N SER A 164 0.18 2.86 3.48
CA SER A 164 -0.52 4.09 3.90
C SER A 164 -0.47 4.24 5.41
N PRO A 165 0.67 4.55 6.03
CA PRO A 165 0.83 4.47 7.48
C PRO A 165 0.59 5.81 8.22
N LEU A 166 0.35 6.93 7.54
CA LEU A 166 0.28 8.24 8.19
C LEU A 166 -0.91 8.33 9.15
N ARG A 167 -0.63 8.40 10.45
CA ARG A 167 -1.64 8.50 11.51
C ARG A 167 -2.38 9.82 11.42
N VAL A 168 -3.70 9.75 11.46
CA VAL A 168 -4.60 10.91 11.57
C VAL A 168 -5.64 10.64 12.66
N ASP A 169 -6.18 11.71 13.22
CA ASP A 169 -7.35 11.70 14.10
C ASP A 169 -8.68 11.80 13.32
N GLU A 170 -9.78 11.96 14.01
CA GLU A 170 -11.11 12.12 13.40
C GLU A 170 -11.27 13.41 12.58
N SER A 171 -10.44 14.40 12.81
CA SER A 171 -10.39 15.66 12.06
C SER A 171 -9.42 15.61 10.87
N PHE A 172 -8.79 14.46 10.65
CA PHE A 172 -7.71 14.22 9.69
C PHE A 172 -6.45 15.08 9.96
N ALA A 173 -6.26 15.50 11.21
CA ALA A 173 -5.01 16.07 11.67
C ALA A 173 -4.00 14.97 11.96
N THR A 174 -2.74 15.21 11.58
CA THR A 174 -1.62 14.35 11.99
C THR A 174 -1.17 14.71 13.41
N THR A 175 -0.17 14.01 13.92
CA THR A 175 0.45 14.35 15.22
C THR A 175 1.30 15.62 15.15
N VAL A 176 1.53 16.18 13.96
CA VAL A 176 2.25 17.45 13.77
C VAL A 176 1.25 18.60 13.64
N PRO A 177 1.28 19.60 14.52
CA PRO A 177 0.37 20.74 14.46
C PRO A 177 0.40 21.45 13.09
N GLY A 178 -0.76 21.69 12.49
CA GLY A 178 -0.88 22.32 11.18
C GLY A 178 -0.68 21.39 9.98
N LEU A 179 -0.33 20.12 10.22
CA LEU A 179 -0.21 19.11 9.17
C LEU A 179 -1.42 18.17 9.18
N TYR A 180 -2.11 18.08 8.06
CA TYR A 180 -3.30 17.27 7.83
C TYR A 180 -3.03 16.26 6.70
N ALA A 181 -3.88 15.24 6.60
CA ALA A 181 -3.80 14.29 5.51
C ALA A 181 -5.18 13.90 4.99
N ALA A 182 -5.26 13.51 3.71
CA ALA A 182 -6.49 13.09 3.07
C ALA A 182 -6.24 11.98 2.05
N GLY A 183 -7.21 11.08 1.87
CA GLY A 183 -7.15 9.97 0.93
C GLY A 183 -6.18 8.88 1.37
N ASP A 184 -5.63 8.17 0.40
CA ASP A 184 -4.87 6.94 0.62
C ASP A 184 -3.51 7.11 1.32
N ILE A 185 -3.09 8.31 1.65
CA ILE A 185 -1.93 8.53 2.52
C ILE A 185 -2.24 8.22 3.99
N CYS A 186 -3.52 8.33 4.39
CA CYS A 186 -3.96 8.09 5.77
C CYS A 186 -3.86 6.61 6.12
N TYR A 187 -3.41 6.32 7.35
CA TYR A 187 -3.08 4.97 7.80
C TYR A 187 -4.08 3.91 7.32
N GLY A 188 -3.51 2.93 6.60
CA GLY A 188 -4.25 1.87 5.96
C GLY A 188 -4.75 0.84 6.95
N GLY A 189 -5.49 -0.08 6.42
CA GLY A 189 -6.15 -1.10 7.16
C GLY A 189 -7.64 -0.82 7.19
N SER A 190 -8.31 -1.21 6.12
CA SER A 190 -9.77 -1.29 6.17
C SER A 190 -10.17 -2.43 7.09
N ARG A 191 -11.43 -2.45 7.48
CA ARG A 191 -12.02 -3.64 8.14
C ARG A 191 -11.84 -4.89 7.27
N ALA A 192 -11.73 -4.72 5.96
CA ALA A 192 -11.46 -5.75 4.99
C ALA A 192 -10.04 -6.31 5.06
N THR A 193 -9.02 -5.56 5.47
CA THR A 193 -7.70 -6.12 5.75
C THR A 193 -7.63 -6.85 7.09
N GLY A 194 -8.74 -6.92 7.83
CA GLY A 194 -8.82 -7.51 9.17
C GLY A 194 -7.91 -6.82 10.18
N ALA A 195 -7.34 -5.70 9.77
CA ALA A 195 -6.44 -4.89 10.54
C ALA A 195 -7.16 -4.28 11.75
N VAL A 196 -6.42 -3.60 12.55
CA VAL A 196 -6.94 -2.69 13.54
C VAL A 196 -7.59 -1.47 12.86
N PRO A 197 -8.52 -0.78 13.53
CA PRO A 197 -9.39 0.19 12.89
C PRO A 197 -8.66 1.21 12.01
N PRO A 198 -9.19 1.44 10.81
CA PRO A 198 -8.73 2.48 9.90
C PRO A 198 -9.29 3.85 10.33
N PRO A 199 -8.90 4.94 9.64
CA PRO A 199 -9.55 6.23 9.77
C PRO A 199 -11.06 6.15 9.53
N PRO A 200 -11.85 7.08 10.08
CA PRO A 200 -13.30 7.12 9.87
C PRO A 200 -13.67 7.10 8.38
N ALA A 201 -14.71 6.33 8.05
CA ALA A 201 -15.26 6.16 6.70
C ALA A 201 -14.34 5.46 5.66
N ARG A 202 -13.20 4.90 6.07
CA ARG A 202 -12.39 4.09 5.16
C ARG A 202 -12.90 2.65 5.13
N ILE A 203 -13.51 2.29 4.02
CA ILE A 203 -13.93 0.92 3.71
C ILE A 203 -13.31 0.47 2.38
N ARG A 204 -13.12 -0.82 2.19
CA ARG A 204 -12.56 -1.36 0.94
C ARG A 204 -13.43 -0.99 -0.26
N GLY A 205 -12.78 -0.64 -1.38
CA GLY A 205 -13.45 -0.20 -2.59
C GLY A 205 -13.99 1.24 -2.54
N SER A 206 -13.83 1.94 -1.40
CA SER A 206 -14.32 3.31 -1.24
C SER A 206 -13.28 4.38 -1.52
N GLY A 207 -12.17 4.08 -2.22
CA GLY A 207 -11.03 4.97 -2.37
C GLY A 207 -11.40 6.40 -2.76
N LEU A 208 -12.19 6.58 -3.81
CA LEU A 208 -12.65 7.91 -4.26
C LEU A 208 -13.58 8.58 -3.24
N ALA A 209 -14.55 7.85 -2.68
CA ALA A 209 -15.46 8.37 -1.66
C ALA A 209 -14.71 8.75 -0.38
N PHE A 210 -13.73 7.92 0.02
CA PHE A 210 -12.87 8.22 1.16
C PHE A 210 -12.00 9.45 0.91
N ALA A 211 -11.41 9.59 -0.28
CA ALA A 211 -10.62 10.77 -0.65
C ALA A 211 -11.45 12.06 -0.56
N LEU A 212 -12.69 12.02 -1.07
CA LEU A 212 -13.63 13.15 -1.00
C LEU A 212 -14.02 13.50 0.45
N HIS A 213 -14.39 12.48 1.24
CA HIS A 213 -14.79 12.67 2.64
C HIS A 213 -13.64 13.19 3.49
N SER A 214 -12.48 12.55 3.44
CA SER A 214 -11.29 12.94 4.20
C SER A 214 -10.76 14.31 3.78
N GLY A 215 -10.75 14.58 2.47
CA GLY A 215 -10.35 15.88 1.93
C GLY A 215 -11.23 17.02 2.43
N ARG A 216 -12.56 16.83 2.44
CA ARG A 216 -13.50 17.81 2.99
C ARG A 216 -13.27 18.05 4.48
N ARG A 217 -13.11 17.00 5.28
CA ARG A 217 -12.87 17.13 6.73
C ARG A 217 -11.52 17.78 7.02
N ALA A 218 -10.46 17.32 6.36
CA ALA A 218 -9.12 17.91 6.50
C ALA A 218 -9.12 19.41 6.13
N ALA A 219 -9.83 19.79 5.06
CA ALA A 219 -9.93 21.18 4.64
C ALA A 219 -10.63 22.05 5.69
N HIS A 220 -11.74 21.59 6.28
CA HIS A 220 -12.42 22.33 7.36
C HIS A 220 -11.52 22.51 8.58
N SER A 221 -10.83 21.46 9.00
CA SER A 221 -9.95 21.47 10.16
C SER A 221 -8.71 22.34 9.92
N ALA A 222 -8.08 22.21 8.76
CA ALA A 222 -6.94 23.04 8.35
C ALA A 222 -7.30 24.54 8.26
N ALA A 223 -8.47 24.86 7.71
CA ALA A 223 -8.96 26.22 7.64
C ALA A 223 -9.27 26.82 9.04
N ALA A 224 -9.81 26.02 9.95
CA ALA A 224 -10.03 26.43 11.34
C ALA A 224 -8.70 26.73 12.06
N PHE A 225 -7.72 25.83 11.92
CA PHE A 225 -6.38 26.01 12.45
C PHE A 225 -5.69 27.26 11.88
N ALA A 226 -5.73 27.44 10.56
CA ALA A 226 -5.06 28.55 9.87
C ALA A 226 -5.60 29.95 10.28
N ARG A 227 -6.86 30.03 10.76
CA ARG A 227 -7.44 31.31 11.26
C ARG A 227 -6.78 31.81 12.55
N THR A 228 -6.30 30.86 13.38
CA THR A 228 -5.72 31.21 14.70
C THR A 228 -4.21 31.00 14.74
N ALA A 229 -3.65 30.23 13.83
CA ALA A 229 -2.23 29.97 13.78
C ALA A 229 -1.44 31.21 13.35
N GLN A 230 -0.28 31.38 13.96
CA GLN A 230 0.70 32.36 13.51
C GLN A 230 1.46 31.80 12.28
N GLU A 231 1.89 32.70 11.41
CA GLU A 231 2.81 32.34 10.33
C GLU A 231 4.19 32.03 10.90
N LEU A 232 4.72 30.88 10.51
CA LEU A 232 6.09 30.50 10.84
C LEU A 232 7.00 30.95 9.70
N PRO A 233 8.09 31.65 9.99
CA PRO A 233 9.03 32.05 8.96
C PRO A 233 9.71 30.83 8.36
N VAL A 234 9.83 30.79 7.04
CA VAL A 234 10.66 29.79 6.35
C VAL A 234 12.05 30.39 6.19
N SER A 235 13.06 29.75 6.78
CA SER A 235 14.43 30.18 6.63
C SER A 235 15.00 29.77 5.26
N GLU A 236 15.85 30.63 4.69
CA GLU A 236 16.60 30.28 3.48
C GLU A 236 17.55 29.07 3.73
N ALA A 237 18.02 28.93 4.96
CA ALA A 237 18.88 27.81 5.35
C ALA A 237 18.12 26.47 5.27
N ASP A 238 16.88 26.41 5.75
CA ASP A 238 16.03 25.21 5.69
C ASP A 238 15.67 24.88 4.25
N ALA A 239 15.27 25.89 3.47
CA ALA A 239 14.97 25.72 2.04
C ALA A 239 16.20 25.19 1.28
N GLY A 240 17.38 25.75 1.55
CA GLY A 240 18.65 25.31 0.98
C GLY A 240 19.04 23.89 1.42
N ALA A 241 18.77 23.49 2.65
CA ALA A 241 19.03 22.13 3.12
C ALA A 241 18.16 21.10 2.40
N VAL A 242 16.86 21.38 2.22
CA VAL A 242 15.96 20.52 1.44
C VAL A 242 16.42 20.43 -0.01
N GLN A 243 16.79 21.55 -0.64
CA GLN A 243 17.29 21.56 -2.02
C GLN A 243 18.58 20.73 -2.15
N ARG A 244 19.57 20.93 -1.28
CA ARG A 244 20.81 20.15 -1.30
C ARG A 244 20.56 18.67 -1.18
N ARG A 245 19.70 18.27 -0.24
CA ARG A 245 19.35 16.86 -0.07
C ARG A 245 18.67 16.30 -1.33
N PHE A 246 17.70 17.01 -1.89
CA PHE A 246 16.99 16.56 -3.08
C PHE A 246 17.89 16.44 -4.31
N CYS A 247 18.80 17.39 -4.50
CA CYS A 247 19.72 17.44 -5.63
C CYS A 247 21.02 16.62 -5.43
N ALA A 248 21.29 16.12 -4.22
CA ALA A 248 22.50 15.36 -3.93
C ALA A 248 22.82 14.22 -4.92
N PRO A 249 21.84 13.45 -5.40
CA PRO A 249 22.11 12.37 -6.36
C PRO A 249 22.73 12.83 -7.69
N LEU A 250 22.50 14.08 -8.12
CA LEU A 250 23.11 14.63 -9.36
C LEU A 250 24.62 14.77 -9.27
N SER A 251 25.17 14.93 -8.06
CA SER A 251 26.61 15.15 -7.83
C SER A 251 27.30 13.95 -7.18
N ALA A 252 26.56 12.89 -6.86
CA ALA A 252 27.09 11.74 -6.11
C ALA A 252 28.04 10.85 -6.94
N GLY A 253 28.05 10.97 -8.27
CA GLY A 253 28.88 10.13 -9.15
C GLY A 253 28.54 8.64 -9.05
N GLY A 254 27.27 8.33 -8.81
CA GLY A 254 26.81 6.95 -8.63
C GLY A 254 27.06 6.07 -9.85
N THR A 255 27.20 4.77 -9.60
CA THR A 255 27.48 3.75 -10.66
C THR A 255 26.33 2.76 -10.83
N VAL A 256 25.32 2.79 -9.97
CA VAL A 256 24.17 1.90 -10.01
C VAL A 256 23.05 2.56 -10.82
N ALA A 257 22.52 1.86 -11.82
CA ALA A 257 21.38 2.36 -12.60
C ALA A 257 20.08 2.35 -11.75
N PRO A 258 19.23 3.39 -11.85
CA PRO A 258 18.00 3.48 -11.05
C PRO A 258 17.09 2.26 -11.20
N MET A 259 16.89 1.76 -12.41
CA MET A 259 16.05 0.59 -12.65
C MET A 259 16.59 -0.70 -12.03
N ASP A 260 17.91 -0.86 -11.95
CA ASP A 260 18.51 -2.03 -11.30
C ASP A 260 18.33 -1.93 -9.78
N PHE A 261 18.46 -0.73 -9.23
CA PHE A 261 18.20 -0.49 -7.82
C PHE A 261 16.73 -0.72 -7.45
N LEU A 262 15.80 -0.28 -8.29
CA LEU A 262 14.36 -0.55 -8.11
C LEU A 262 14.07 -2.06 -8.06
N ARG A 263 14.67 -2.82 -8.97
CA ARG A 263 14.53 -4.29 -8.99
C ARG A 263 15.02 -4.94 -7.69
N GLU A 264 16.09 -4.42 -7.09
CA GLU A 264 16.56 -4.91 -5.80
C GLU A 264 15.56 -4.62 -4.67
N ILE A 265 14.91 -3.45 -4.65
CA ILE A 265 13.82 -3.17 -3.70
C ILE A 265 12.65 -4.13 -3.93
N GLN A 266 12.26 -4.34 -5.18
CA GLN A 266 11.16 -5.23 -5.55
C GLN A 266 11.43 -6.68 -5.14
N LYS A 267 12.66 -7.18 -5.30
CA LYS A 267 13.07 -8.53 -4.85
C LYS A 267 12.91 -8.75 -3.36
N VAL A 268 12.93 -7.69 -2.55
CA VAL A 268 12.67 -7.80 -1.11
C VAL A 268 11.18 -7.83 -0.81
N MET A 269 10.40 -7.01 -1.51
CA MET A 269 8.98 -6.79 -1.19
C MET A 269 8.03 -7.79 -1.85
N GLN A 270 8.33 -8.25 -3.07
CA GLN A 270 7.46 -9.16 -3.83
C GLN A 270 7.28 -10.55 -3.24
N PRO A 271 8.33 -11.22 -2.67
CA PRO A 271 8.15 -12.58 -2.20
C PRO A 271 7.05 -12.68 -1.14
N LEU A 272 6.09 -13.58 -1.38
CA LEU A 272 4.97 -13.81 -0.45
C LEU A 272 5.45 -14.17 0.95
N GLY A 273 6.57 -14.87 1.07
CA GLY A 273 7.18 -15.20 2.36
C GLY A 273 7.65 -14.00 3.18
N ASN A 274 7.90 -12.85 2.54
CA ASN A 274 8.30 -11.62 3.21
C ASN A 274 7.11 -10.71 3.50
N SER A 275 6.14 -10.67 2.59
CA SER A 275 5.10 -9.63 2.58
C SER A 275 3.70 -10.14 2.94
N LEU A 276 3.40 -11.41 2.76
CA LEU A 276 2.11 -12.01 3.11
C LEU A 276 2.25 -13.07 4.21
N TYR A 277 2.98 -14.18 3.95
CA TYR A 277 3.20 -15.28 4.89
C TYR A 277 4.53 -15.09 5.62
N ARG A 278 4.50 -14.34 6.67
CA ARG A 278 5.69 -13.85 7.37
C ARG A 278 6.16 -14.83 8.42
N ARG A 279 7.48 -14.88 8.61
CA ARG A 279 8.14 -15.57 9.70
C ARG A 279 9.32 -14.74 10.18
N GLU A 280 9.66 -14.81 11.46
CA GLU A 280 10.63 -13.91 12.07
C GLU A 280 11.98 -13.91 11.36
N ASP A 281 12.52 -15.08 11.01
CA ASP A 281 13.80 -15.20 10.29
C ASP A 281 13.79 -14.51 8.92
N ARG A 282 12.68 -14.68 8.15
CA ARG A 282 12.52 -14.03 6.85
C ARG A 282 12.35 -12.51 6.99
N LEU A 283 11.59 -12.06 7.98
CA LEU A 283 11.41 -10.64 8.26
C LEU A 283 12.73 -9.96 8.66
N GLN A 284 13.54 -10.62 9.49
CA GLN A 284 14.87 -10.12 9.87
C GLN A 284 15.82 -10.06 8.68
N ALA A 285 15.82 -11.09 7.82
CA ALA A 285 16.64 -11.10 6.60
C ALA A 285 16.22 -10.00 5.63
N ALA A 286 14.90 -9.82 5.44
CA ALA A 286 14.36 -8.76 4.58
C ALA A 286 14.68 -7.35 5.13
N LEU A 287 14.52 -7.13 6.43
CA LEU A 287 14.89 -5.87 7.08
C LEU A 287 16.37 -5.55 6.89
N LYS A 288 17.23 -6.52 7.15
CA LYS A 288 18.67 -6.37 6.91
C LYS A 288 18.97 -5.98 5.46
N ARG A 289 18.29 -6.62 4.49
CA ARG A 289 18.48 -6.27 3.08
C ARG A 289 18.01 -4.86 2.76
N VAL A 290 16.91 -4.38 3.36
CA VAL A 290 16.46 -2.98 3.24
C VAL A 290 17.50 -2.01 3.80
N GLU A 291 18.09 -2.31 4.95
CA GLU A 291 19.16 -1.50 5.55
C GLU A 291 20.43 -1.45 4.67
N GLU A 292 20.80 -2.57 4.06
CA GLU A 292 21.89 -2.63 3.07
C GLU A 292 21.60 -1.78 1.82
N LEU A 293 20.38 -1.86 1.29
CA LEU A 293 19.96 -1.04 0.15
C LEU A 293 19.93 0.45 0.51
N ARG A 294 19.48 0.80 1.71
CA ARG A 294 19.55 2.18 2.19
C ARG A 294 20.99 2.71 2.25
N ALA A 295 21.94 1.90 2.69
CA ALA A 295 23.36 2.26 2.68
C ALA A 295 23.93 2.41 1.25
N GLN A 296 23.38 1.68 0.29
CA GLN A 296 23.78 1.75 -1.12
C GLN A 296 23.10 2.88 -1.91
N LEU A 297 22.01 3.48 -1.40
CA LEU A 297 21.26 4.52 -2.09
C LEU A 297 22.16 5.69 -2.60
N PRO A 298 23.18 6.16 -1.88
CA PRO A 298 24.09 7.19 -2.38
C PRO A 298 24.90 6.78 -3.62
N CYS A 299 24.97 5.48 -3.93
CA CYS A 299 25.65 4.95 -5.11
C CYS A 299 24.74 4.89 -6.37
N VAL A 300 23.46 5.26 -6.25
CA VAL A 300 22.55 5.27 -7.37
C VAL A 300 22.80 6.54 -8.21
N ALA A 301 23.00 6.34 -9.50
CA ALA A 301 23.25 7.44 -10.42
C ALA A 301 21.99 8.25 -10.70
N ALA A 302 22.14 9.58 -10.82
CA ALA A 302 21.10 10.46 -11.36
C ALA A 302 21.75 11.44 -12.32
N SER A 303 21.55 11.26 -13.62
CA SER A 303 22.09 12.09 -14.70
C SER A 303 21.02 12.96 -15.37
N THR A 304 19.76 12.65 -15.16
CA THR A 304 18.61 13.37 -15.71
C THR A 304 17.66 13.82 -14.61
N PRO A 305 16.79 14.82 -14.86
CA PRO A 305 15.73 15.18 -13.93
C PRO A 305 14.78 14.00 -13.57
N HIS A 306 14.54 13.11 -14.51
CA HIS A 306 13.72 11.92 -14.29
C HIS A 306 14.38 10.98 -13.27
N GLU A 307 15.63 10.63 -13.48
CA GLU A 307 16.41 9.79 -12.57
C GLU A 307 16.57 10.44 -11.19
N LEU A 308 16.68 11.77 -11.12
CA LEU A 308 16.69 12.47 -9.84
C LEU A 308 15.41 12.25 -9.04
N PHE A 309 14.24 12.28 -9.70
CA PHE A 309 12.98 11.95 -9.04
C PHE A 309 12.96 10.49 -8.60
N GLU A 310 13.38 9.56 -9.43
CA GLU A 310 13.42 8.13 -9.10
C GLU A 310 14.29 7.83 -7.87
N VAL A 311 15.48 8.41 -7.79
CA VAL A 311 16.37 8.21 -6.61
C VAL A 311 15.73 8.75 -5.32
N ASN A 312 15.03 9.89 -5.39
CA ASN A 312 14.30 10.42 -4.24
C ASN A 312 13.07 9.55 -3.87
N GLU A 313 12.40 8.93 -4.86
CA GLU A 313 11.34 7.94 -4.61
C GLU A 313 11.90 6.68 -3.91
N PHE A 314 13.10 6.23 -4.26
CA PHE A 314 13.71 5.06 -3.60
C PHE A 314 14.00 5.31 -2.12
N ASP A 315 14.40 6.52 -1.73
CA ASP A 315 14.52 6.88 -0.31
C ASP A 315 13.17 6.71 0.42
N ALA A 316 12.09 7.16 -0.19
CA ALA A 316 10.74 6.98 0.36
C ALA A 316 10.30 5.50 0.38
N MET A 317 10.59 4.73 -0.67
CA MET A 317 10.29 3.30 -0.73
C MET A 317 11.04 2.51 0.35
N LEU A 318 12.32 2.79 0.54
CA LEU A 318 13.15 2.14 1.57
C LEU A 318 12.67 2.50 2.98
N LEU A 319 12.26 3.76 3.21
CA LEU A 319 11.64 4.16 4.47
C LEU A 319 10.38 3.34 4.75
N CYS A 320 9.50 3.22 3.75
CA CYS A 320 8.26 2.48 3.88
C CYS A 320 8.51 0.99 4.09
N ALA A 321 9.47 0.39 3.39
CA ALA A 321 9.87 -1.00 3.57
C ALA A 321 10.44 -1.26 4.97
N GLU A 322 11.29 -0.37 5.48
CA GLU A 322 11.83 -0.48 6.83
C GLU A 322 10.74 -0.43 7.90
N LEU A 323 9.83 0.55 7.81
CA LEU A 323 8.66 0.64 8.69
C LEU A 323 7.79 -0.62 8.63
N PHE A 324 7.57 -1.16 7.43
CA PHE A 324 6.79 -2.39 7.22
C PHE A 324 7.41 -3.60 7.92
N PHE A 325 8.71 -3.84 7.75
CA PHE A 325 9.37 -5.00 8.37
C PHE A 325 9.53 -4.84 9.88
N ARG A 326 9.87 -3.63 10.36
CA ARG A 326 9.95 -3.36 11.81
C ARG A 326 8.61 -3.55 12.50
N ALA A 327 7.53 -3.03 11.93
CA ALA A 327 6.17 -3.24 12.46
C ALA A 327 5.76 -4.72 12.41
N SER A 328 6.11 -5.41 11.33
CA SER A 328 5.83 -6.85 11.18
C SER A 328 6.55 -7.71 12.22
N LEU A 329 7.74 -7.33 12.64
CA LEU A 329 8.47 -8.01 13.71
C LEU A 329 7.84 -7.79 15.11
N LEU A 330 7.23 -6.62 15.32
CA LEU A 330 6.56 -6.31 16.59
C LEU A 330 5.26 -7.08 16.76
N ARG A 331 4.49 -7.29 15.68
CA ARG A 331 3.20 -7.98 15.75
C ARG A 331 3.37 -9.50 15.79
N LYS A 332 3.02 -10.10 16.92
CA LYS A 332 3.12 -11.55 17.16
C LYS A 332 1.72 -12.21 17.20
N GLU A 333 1.02 -12.11 16.08
CA GLU A 333 -0.30 -12.69 15.84
C GLU A 333 -0.55 -12.81 14.33
N SER A 334 -1.57 -13.54 13.92
CA SER A 334 -2.14 -13.48 12.57
C SER A 334 -3.50 -12.77 12.60
N ARG A 335 -3.69 -11.77 11.73
CA ARG A 335 -4.90 -10.94 11.70
C ARG A 335 -5.11 -10.33 10.32
N GLY A 336 -6.23 -10.61 9.70
CA GLY A 336 -6.54 -10.07 8.39
C GLY A 336 -5.43 -10.37 7.36
N TRP A 337 -4.93 -9.38 6.65
CA TRP A 337 -3.84 -9.51 5.66
C TRP A 337 -2.45 -9.70 6.29
N PHE A 338 -2.38 -9.71 7.60
CA PHE A 338 -1.16 -9.95 8.33
C PHE A 338 -1.13 -11.40 8.82
N LEU A 339 -0.35 -12.24 8.15
CA LEU A 339 -0.23 -13.66 8.45
C LEU A 339 1.18 -13.97 8.92
N ARG A 340 1.27 -14.61 10.09
CA ARG A 340 2.52 -15.07 10.70
C ARG A 340 2.51 -16.59 10.81
N GLU A 341 3.41 -17.28 10.11
CA GLU A 341 3.53 -18.74 10.21
C GLU A 341 3.99 -19.19 11.61
N ASP A 342 4.80 -18.36 12.26
CA ASP A 342 5.30 -18.59 13.63
C ASP A 342 4.34 -18.13 14.72
N TYR A 343 3.31 -17.33 14.38
CA TYR A 343 2.24 -16.88 15.28
C TYR A 343 0.89 -16.94 14.56
N PRO A 344 0.36 -18.17 14.28
CA PRO A 344 -0.84 -18.33 13.48
C PRO A 344 -2.12 -17.84 14.17
N GLU A 345 -2.10 -17.78 15.49
CA GLU A 345 -3.28 -17.42 16.29
C GLU A 345 -3.51 -15.91 16.33
N ARG A 346 -4.79 -15.54 16.47
CA ARG A 346 -5.22 -14.16 16.64
C ARG A 346 -5.18 -13.77 18.10
N ALA A 347 -4.48 -12.68 18.44
CA ALA A 347 -4.50 -12.13 19.78
C ALA A 347 -5.88 -11.56 20.15
N GLY A 348 -6.31 -11.78 21.39
CA GLY A 348 -7.57 -11.25 21.92
C GLY A 348 -7.59 -9.71 21.99
N THR A 349 -6.47 -9.10 22.34
CA THR A 349 -6.34 -7.65 22.43
C THR A 349 -5.87 -7.06 21.09
N ARG A 350 -6.59 -6.04 20.61
CA ARG A 350 -6.18 -5.30 19.42
C ARG A 350 -5.20 -4.20 19.81
N LYS A 351 -4.10 -4.08 19.09
CA LYS A 351 -3.08 -3.06 19.31
C LYS A 351 -2.74 -2.33 18.03
N TRP A 352 -2.55 -1.02 18.12
CA TRP A 352 -1.83 -0.25 17.12
C TRP A 352 -0.35 -0.31 17.42
N TYR A 353 0.46 -0.66 16.44
CA TYR A 353 1.90 -0.45 16.45
C TYR A 353 2.21 0.78 15.64
N SER A 354 2.97 1.68 16.22
CA SER A 354 3.26 2.99 15.63
C SER A 354 4.74 3.31 15.74
N PHE A 355 5.20 4.19 14.87
CA PHE A 355 6.56 4.70 14.88
C PHE A 355 6.58 6.21 14.79
N THR A 356 7.54 6.84 15.48
CA THR A 356 7.88 8.25 15.37
C THR A 356 9.35 8.40 15.02
N ASN A 357 9.67 9.51 14.32
CA ASN A 357 11.05 9.85 14.01
C ASN A 357 11.68 10.61 15.20
N GLU A 358 12.55 9.96 15.91
CA GLU A 358 13.32 10.58 16.99
C GLU A 358 14.79 10.74 16.56
N ASN A 359 15.10 11.93 16.02
CA ASN A 359 16.46 12.26 15.55
C ASN A 359 17.04 11.24 14.54
N GLY A 360 16.23 10.75 13.63
CA GLY A 360 16.61 9.77 12.62
C GLY A 360 16.42 8.30 13.03
N SER A 361 16.09 8.04 14.29
CA SER A 361 15.75 6.70 14.78
C SER A 361 14.25 6.44 14.72
N MET A 362 13.85 5.22 14.38
CA MET A 362 12.47 4.77 14.40
C MET A 362 12.10 4.32 15.82
N ALA A 363 11.48 5.21 16.60
CA ALA A 363 11.00 4.90 17.95
C ALA A 363 9.63 4.18 17.88
N PRO A 364 9.53 2.91 18.31
CA PRO A 364 8.28 2.18 18.32
C PRO A 364 7.41 2.57 19.51
N SER A 365 6.10 2.52 19.33
CA SER A 365 5.10 2.61 20.40
C SER A 365 3.94 1.65 20.15
N GLU A 366 3.28 1.21 21.21
CA GLU A 366 2.06 0.42 21.11
C GLU A 366 0.92 1.06 21.90
N GLU A 367 -0.28 0.98 21.35
CA GLU A 367 -1.50 1.48 21.97
C GLU A 367 -2.58 0.41 21.87
N THR A 368 -3.31 0.15 22.97
CA THR A 368 -4.51 -0.70 22.91
C THR A 368 -5.62 0.06 22.16
N VAL A 369 -6.25 -0.61 21.21
CA VAL A 369 -7.37 -0.03 20.46
C VAL A 369 -8.58 0.07 21.39
N PRO A 370 -9.15 1.25 21.60
CA PRO A 370 -10.35 1.41 22.43
C PRO A 370 -11.55 0.64 21.87
N GLU A 371 -12.44 0.15 22.74
CA GLU A 371 -13.60 -0.67 22.33
C GLU A 371 -14.54 0.05 21.35
N TYR A 372 -14.72 1.37 21.46
CA TYR A 372 -15.55 2.14 20.55
C TYR A 372 -15.02 2.24 19.13
N HIS A 373 -13.77 1.85 18.88
CA HIS A 373 -13.19 1.69 17.54
C HIS A 373 -13.40 0.28 16.95
N ILE A 374 -14.09 -0.61 17.66
CA ILE A 374 -14.24 -2.03 17.28
C ILE A 374 -15.58 -2.25 16.53
N PHE A 375 -15.88 -1.47 15.55
CA PHE A 375 -17.09 -1.67 14.73
C PHE A 375 -16.83 -2.42 13.43
#